data_7c0bbdea4f73737d0c17c1b83e4c1f78
#
_entry.id   7c0bbdea4f73737d0c17c1b83e4c1f78
#
_cell.length_a   1.000
_cell.length_b   1.000
_cell.length_c   1.000
_cell.angle_alpha   90.00
_cell.angle_beta   90.00
_cell.angle_gamma   90.00
#
_symmetry.space_group_name_H-M   'P 1'
#
loop_
_entity.id
_entity.type
_entity.pdbx_description
1 polymer ?
#
loop_
_entity_poly.entity_id
_entity_poly.type
_entity_poly.pdbx_seq_one_letter_code
_entity_poly.pdbx_strand_id
1 'polypeptide(L)'
;MLRQFPALIAFLIATPLAAQNMTNVTIPESLDDMEFAVESAVIDMGLTIGFTSHSGAMLERTREDVGSDIVLFSGATIYNFCSATVSRQVIEADINNIIYCPYSIYLYSPPDNPDQTIIGHQTYPGESMQPANDLLDEIIANATQ
;
A
#
# COMPACT_ATOMS: atom_id res chain seq x y z
N MET A 1 48.99 29.96 -34.14
CA MET A 1 47.62 30.31 -33.67
C MET A 1 46.95 29.06 -33.17
N LEU A 2 46.99 28.79 -31.86
CA LEU A 2 46.35 27.62 -31.23
C LEU A 2 44.91 28.02 -30.83
N ARG A 3 43.91 27.41 -31.46
CA ARG A 3 42.50 27.57 -31.10
C ARG A 3 42.19 26.65 -29.92
N GLN A 4 41.99 27.23 -28.75
CA GLN A 4 41.48 26.51 -27.58
C GLN A 4 39.98 26.31 -27.76
N PHE A 5 39.51 25.02 -27.75
CA PHE A 5 38.11 24.67 -27.65
C PHE A 5 37.75 24.54 -26.17
N PRO A 6 36.71 25.19 -25.66
CA PRO A 6 36.25 24.96 -24.32
C PRO A 6 35.54 23.62 -24.24
N ALA A 7 35.99 22.76 -23.34
CA ALA A 7 35.28 21.50 -23.01
C ALA A 7 34.00 21.81 -22.28
N LEU A 8 32.85 21.49 -22.88
CA LEU A 8 31.53 21.56 -22.26
C LEU A 8 31.39 20.38 -21.31
N ILE A 9 31.49 20.64 -20.01
CA ILE A 9 31.19 19.61 -18.97
C ILE A 9 29.65 19.51 -18.84
N ALA A 10 29.07 18.44 -19.38
CA ALA A 10 27.69 18.15 -19.19
C ALA A 10 27.48 17.63 -17.74
N PHE A 11 26.79 18.41 -16.92
CA PHE A 11 26.35 17.99 -15.58
C PHE A 11 25.17 17.05 -15.76
N LEU A 12 25.35 15.75 -15.54
CA LEU A 12 24.28 14.77 -15.43
C LEU A 12 23.57 15.02 -14.09
N ILE A 13 22.41 15.65 -14.15
CA ILE A 13 21.51 15.75 -13.01
C ILE A 13 20.86 14.37 -12.84
N ALA A 14 21.35 13.57 -11.89
CA ALA A 14 20.67 12.37 -11.44
C ALA A 14 19.38 12.80 -10.72
N THR A 15 18.23 12.61 -11.37
CA THR A 15 16.93 12.72 -10.69
C THR A 15 16.84 11.61 -9.65
N PRO A 16 16.55 11.90 -8.36
CA PRO A 16 16.29 10.85 -7.40
C PRO A 16 15.08 10.05 -7.88
N LEU A 17 15.26 8.74 -8.05
CA LEU A 17 14.16 7.82 -8.23
C LEU A 17 13.32 7.93 -6.96
N ALA A 18 12.10 8.45 -7.06
CA ALA A 18 11.19 8.50 -5.93
C ALA A 18 11.02 7.06 -5.42
N ALA A 19 11.50 6.77 -4.22
CA ALA A 19 11.24 5.50 -3.57
C ALA A 19 9.72 5.33 -3.52
N GLN A 20 9.21 4.17 -3.95
CA GLN A 20 7.80 3.87 -3.81
C GLN A 20 7.53 3.86 -2.31
N ASN A 21 6.70 4.81 -1.85
CA ASN A 21 6.31 4.92 -0.45
C ASN A 21 5.30 3.80 -0.12
N MET A 22 5.81 2.57 -0.03
CA MET A 22 5.01 1.37 0.11
C MET A 22 5.80 0.33 0.90
N THR A 23 5.19 -0.19 1.96
CA THR A 23 5.69 -1.35 2.69
C THR A 23 4.87 -2.57 2.25
N ASN A 24 5.55 -3.68 1.91
CA ASN A 24 4.86 -4.94 1.64
C ASN A 24 5.72 -6.14 2.03
N VAL A 25 5.04 -7.25 2.30
CA VAL A 25 5.62 -8.57 2.53
C VAL A 25 4.91 -9.61 1.68
N THR A 26 5.61 -10.67 1.33
CA THR A 26 5.08 -11.81 0.57
C THR A 26 4.94 -13.00 1.50
N ILE A 27 3.74 -13.58 1.58
CA ILE A 27 3.39 -14.68 2.47
C ILE A 27 2.98 -15.88 1.63
N PRO A 28 3.47 -17.12 1.91
CA PRO A 28 3.11 -18.34 1.19
C PRO A 28 1.79 -18.92 1.69
N GLU A 29 0.74 -18.11 1.67
CA GLU A 29 -0.62 -18.42 2.09
C GLU A 29 -1.61 -17.89 1.05
N SER A 30 -2.80 -18.50 0.99
CA SER A 30 -3.87 -18.09 0.08
C SER A 30 -4.41 -16.69 0.44
N LEU A 31 -5.03 -16.03 -0.56
CA LEU A 31 -5.66 -14.73 -0.32
C LEU A 31 -6.75 -14.83 0.76
N ASP A 32 -7.59 -15.87 0.71
CA ASP A 32 -8.71 -16.06 1.65
C ASP A 32 -8.21 -16.22 3.10
N ASP A 33 -7.13 -16.97 3.32
CA ASP A 33 -6.54 -17.14 4.64
C ASP A 33 -5.96 -15.83 5.15
N MET A 34 -5.30 -15.08 4.28
CA MET A 34 -4.72 -13.78 4.63
C MET A 34 -5.78 -12.69 4.82
N GLU A 35 -6.89 -12.71 4.09
CA GLU A 35 -8.04 -11.84 4.33
C GLU A 35 -8.60 -12.06 5.74
N PHE A 36 -8.82 -13.32 6.13
CA PHE A 36 -9.28 -13.67 7.47
C PHE A 36 -8.29 -13.24 8.56
N ALA A 37 -6.98 -13.42 8.32
CA ALA A 37 -5.92 -13.03 9.26
C ALA A 37 -5.88 -11.51 9.47
N VAL A 38 -6.00 -10.71 8.40
CA VAL A 38 -6.04 -9.24 8.49
C VAL A 38 -7.29 -8.75 9.18
N GLU A 39 -8.46 -9.30 8.84
CA GLU A 39 -9.71 -8.95 9.52
C GLU A 39 -9.62 -9.22 11.02
N SER A 40 -9.09 -10.38 11.39
CA SER A 40 -8.88 -10.75 12.81
C SER A 40 -7.93 -9.78 13.49
N ALA A 41 -6.77 -9.48 12.89
CA ALA A 41 -5.78 -8.56 13.46
C ALA A 41 -6.35 -7.14 13.67
N VAL A 42 -7.13 -6.63 12.71
CA VAL A 42 -7.80 -5.32 12.83
C VAL A 42 -8.79 -5.32 14.01
N ILE A 43 -9.62 -6.36 14.11
CA ILE A 43 -10.63 -6.49 15.18
C ILE A 43 -9.97 -6.66 16.56
N ASP A 44 -8.93 -7.48 16.66
CA ASP A 44 -8.22 -7.76 17.91
C ASP A 44 -7.52 -6.49 18.46
N MET A 45 -7.14 -5.57 17.58
CA MET A 45 -6.65 -4.25 17.97
C MET A 45 -7.76 -3.24 18.33
N GLY A 46 -9.03 -3.70 18.40
CA GLY A 46 -10.19 -2.88 18.76
C GLY A 46 -10.63 -1.91 17.65
N LEU A 47 -10.22 -2.17 16.42
CA LEU A 47 -10.59 -1.36 15.26
C LEU A 47 -11.80 -1.97 14.53
N THR A 48 -12.42 -1.19 13.66
CA THR A 48 -13.54 -1.64 12.81
C THR A 48 -13.21 -1.35 11.36
N ILE A 49 -13.34 -2.36 10.50
CA ILE A 49 -13.24 -2.19 9.06
C ILE A 49 -14.45 -1.39 8.60
N GLY A 50 -14.19 -0.21 8.06
CA GLY A 50 -15.23 0.70 7.58
C GLY A 50 -15.73 0.35 6.19
N PHE A 51 -14.81 -0.13 5.33
CA PHE A 51 -15.11 -0.49 3.95
C PHE A 51 -14.08 -1.48 3.40
N THR A 52 -14.57 -2.51 2.72
CA THR A 52 -13.75 -3.47 1.99
C THR A 52 -13.95 -3.27 0.48
N SER A 53 -12.85 -3.05 -0.25
CA SER A 53 -12.86 -2.95 -1.70
C SER A 53 -12.38 -4.25 -2.32
N HIS A 54 -13.26 -4.97 -3.02
CA HIS A 54 -12.92 -6.16 -3.80
C HIS A 54 -12.40 -5.75 -5.19
N SER A 55 -11.26 -5.07 -5.21
CA SER A 55 -10.69 -4.44 -6.41
C SER A 55 -10.33 -5.47 -7.48
N GLY A 56 -9.83 -6.64 -7.10
CA GLY A 56 -9.52 -7.72 -8.04
C GLY A 56 -10.75 -8.21 -8.80
N ALA A 57 -11.85 -8.45 -8.09
CA ALA A 57 -13.11 -8.88 -8.72
C ALA A 57 -13.69 -7.79 -9.65
N MET A 58 -13.56 -6.53 -9.29
CA MET A 58 -14.00 -5.42 -10.15
C MET A 58 -13.17 -5.35 -11.43
N LEU A 59 -11.86 -5.39 -11.32
CA LEU A 59 -10.94 -5.32 -12.45
C LEU A 59 -11.11 -6.51 -13.40
N GLU A 60 -11.27 -7.73 -12.88
CA GLU A 60 -11.50 -8.91 -13.71
C GLU A 60 -12.85 -8.84 -14.43
N ARG A 61 -13.93 -8.47 -13.74
CA ARG A 61 -15.26 -8.36 -14.34
C ARG A 61 -15.32 -7.33 -15.47
N THR A 62 -14.57 -6.24 -15.37
CA THR A 62 -14.59 -5.15 -16.35
C THR A 62 -13.49 -5.25 -17.41
N ARG A 63 -12.64 -6.25 -17.34
CA ARG A 63 -11.44 -6.41 -18.16
C ARG A 63 -11.73 -6.36 -19.65
N GLU A 64 -12.68 -7.15 -20.12
CA GLU A 64 -13.07 -7.20 -21.54
C GLU A 64 -13.76 -5.90 -22.00
N ASP A 65 -14.58 -5.29 -21.14
CA ASP A 65 -15.29 -4.04 -21.44
C ASP A 65 -14.33 -2.86 -21.72
N VAL A 66 -13.15 -2.88 -21.08
CA VAL A 66 -12.09 -1.87 -21.30
C VAL A 66 -11.05 -2.31 -22.36
N GLY A 67 -11.26 -3.45 -23.01
CA GLY A 67 -10.39 -3.94 -24.09
C GLY A 67 -9.03 -4.46 -23.62
N SER A 68 -8.95 -5.02 -22.41
CA SER A 68 -7.73 -5.62 -21.87
C SER A 68 -7.78 -7.14 -21.88
N ASP A 69 -6.70 -7.78 -22.31
CA ASP A 69 -6.53 -9.23 -22.27
C ASP A 69 -5.69 -9.69 -21.07
N ILE A 70 -5.22 -8.76 -20.23
CA ILE A 70 -4.30 -9.04 -19.14
C ILE A 70 -5.08 -9.37 -17.86
N VAL A 71 -4.87 -10.56 -17.30
CA VAL A 71 -5.28 -10.92 -15.94
C VAL A 71 -4.25 -10.34 -14.97
N LEU A 72 -4.67 -9.41 -14.13
CA LEU A 72 -3.77 -8.67 -13.21
C LEU A 72 -3.52 -9.44 -11.91
N PHE A 73 -4.57 -10.05 -11.36
CA PHE A 73 -4.55 -10.74 -10.07
C PHE A 73 -5.38 -12.02 -10.14
N SER A 74 -5.04 -13.03 -9.36
CA SER A 74 -5.97 -14.11 -9.04
C SER A 74 -7.01 -13.67 -8.01
N GLY A 75 -6.68 -12.67 -7.19
CA GLY A 75 -7.57 -11.95 -6.30
C GLY A 75 -6.89 -10.72 -5.74
N ALA A 76 -7.66 -9.69 -5.37
CA ALA A 76 -7.15 -8.49 -4.70
C ALA A 76 -8.23 -7.79 -3.89
N THR A 77 -7.90 -7.46 -2.64
CA THR A 77 -8.79 -6.81 -1.68
C THR A 77 -8.06 -5.67 -0.96
N ILE A 78 -8.78 -4.60 -0.66
CA ILE A 78 -8.27 -3.47 0.11
C ILE A 78 -9.22 -3.23 1.28
N TYR A 79 -8.68 -3.32 2.49
CA TYR A 79 -9.37 -2.97 3.72
C TYR A 79 -9.13 -1.52 4.07
N ASN A 80 -10.21 -0.79 4.38
CA ASN A 80 -10.16 0.61 4.75
C ASN A 80 -10.75 0.78 6.15
N PHE A 81 -10.01 1.43 7.04
CA PHE A 81 -10.40 1.63 8.44
C PHE A 81 -9.76 2.91 9.01
N CYS A 82 -10.27 3.35 10.15
CA CYS A 82 -9.68 4.44 10.91
C CYS A 82 -9.50 4.02 12.37
N SER A 83 -8.43 4.48 12.98
CA SER A 83 -8.24 4.47 14.43
C SER A 83 -8.60 5.84 14.99
N ALA A 84 -9.59 5.92 15.86
CA ALA A 84 -9.99 7.21 16.44
C ALA A 84 -8.82 7.88 17.17
N THR A 85 -8.02 7.10 17.90
CA THR A 85 -6.86 7.59 18.65
C THR A 85 -5.75 8.07 17.71
N VAL A 86 -5.33 7.21 16.77
CA VAL A 86 -4.21 7.54 15.87
C VAL A 86 -4.62 8.65 14.90
N SER A 87 -5.84 8.59 14.32
CA SER A 87 -6.31 9.66 13.43
C SER A 87 -6.37 11.00 14.14
N ARG A 88 -6.83 11.03 15.39
CA ARG A 88 -6.84 12.25 16.18
C ARG A 88 -5.42 12.80 16.39
N GLN A 89 -4.51 11.95 16.79
CA GLN A 89 -3.11 12.32 17.04
C GLN A 89 -2.44 12.91 15.80
N VAL A 90 -2.54 12.25 14.64
CA VAL A 90 -1.87 12.70 13.42
C VAL A 90 -2.51 13.97 12.84
N ILE A 91 -3.84 14.13 12.96
CA ILE A 91 -4.56 15.31 12.45
C ILE A 91 -4.36 16.52 13.39
N GLU A 92 -4.24 16.33 14.69
CA GLU A 92 -3.86 17.40 15.62
C GLU A 92 -2.42 17.89 15.39
N ALA A 93 -1.51 17.00 14.96
CA ALA A 93 -0.15 17.37 14.60
C ALA A 93 -0.08 18.17 13.29
N ASP A 94 -0.90 17.82 12.29
CA ASP A 94 -1.09 18.57 11.04
C ASP A 94 -2.48 18.27 10.48
N ILE A 95 -3.32 19.30 10.36
CA ILE A 95 -4.70 19.19 9.86
C ILE A 95 -4.78 18.62 8.44
N ASN A 96 -3.74 18.80 7.62
CA ASN A 96 -3.68 18.28 6.26
C ASN A 96 -3.58 16.75 6.23
N ASN A 97 -3.19 16.09 7.33
CA ASN A 97 -3.13 14.64 7.42
C ASN A 97 -4.51 13.96 7.28
N ILE A 98 -5.60 14.74 7.29
CA ILE A 98 -6.94 14.23 7.01
C ILE A 98 -7.02 13.53 5.63
N ILE A 99 -6.19 13.90 4.67
CA ILE A 99 -6.16 13.30 3.32
C ILE A 99 -5.77 11.81 3.33
N TYR A 100 -5.15 11.34 4.40
CA TYR A 100 -4.73 9.96 4.58
C TYR A 100 -5.74 9.08 5.33
N CYS A 101 -6.87 9.62 5.74
CA CYS A 101 -7.95 8.88 6.39
C CYS A 101 -9.09 8.62 5.40
N PRO A 102 -9.57 7.37 5.25
CA PRO A 102 -9.20 6.16 5.99
C PRO A 102 -7.83 5.59 5.61
N TYR A 103 -7.20 4.88 6.55
CA TYR A 103 -6.00 4.08 6.28
C TYR A 103 -6.36 2.82 5.51
N SER A 104 -5.39 2.27 4.76
CA SER A 104 -5.66 1.10 3.92
C SER A 104 -4.56 0.05 4.05
N ILE A 105 -4.97 -1.21 4.12
CA ILE A 105 -4.12 -2.37 3.90
C ILE A 105 -4.63 -3.08 2.65
N TYR A 106 -3.74 -3.35 1.71
CA TYR A 106 -4.05 -4.10 0.50
C TYR A 106 -3.46 -5.50 0.55
N LEU A 107 -4.21 -6.45 -0.04
CA LEU A 107 -3.77 -7.80 -0.29
C LEU A 107 -4.01 -8.14 -1.75
N TYR A 108 -3.09 -8.88 -2.35
CA TYR A 108 -3.33 -9.46 -3.66
C TYR A 108 -2.49 -10.71 -3.88
N SER A 109 -3.01 -11.62 -4.73
CA SER A 109 -2.27 -12.79 -5.20
C SER A 109 -1.97 -12.66 -6.68
N PRO A 110 -0.73 -12.94 -7.12
CA PRO A 110 -0.36 -12.94 -8.52
C PRO A 110 -1.16 -14.00 -9.31
N PRO A 111 -1.47 -13.77 -10.60
CA PRO A 111 -2.25 -14.72 -11.38
C PRO A 111 -1.53 -16.04 -11.64
N ASP A 112 -0.21 -16.03 -11.64
CA ASP A 112 0.68 -17.19 -11.84
C ASP A 112 1.06 -17.90 -10.52
N ASN A 113 0.71 -17.33 -9.38
CA ASN A 113 0.97 -17.92 -8.07
C ASN A 113 -0.17 -17.60 -7.07
N PRO A 114 -1.35 -18.22 -7.21
CA PRO A 114 -2.54 -17.93 -6.41
C PRO A 114 -2.41 -18.33 -4.93
N ASP A 115 -1.47 -19.23 -4.59
CA ASP A 115 -1.20 -19.69 -3.23
C ASP A 115 -0.17 -18.78 -2.50
N GLN A 116 0.10 -17.61 -3.05
CA GLN A 116 0.96 -16.61 -2.48
C GLN A 116 0.22 -15.27 -2.39
N THR A 117 0.30 -14.62 -1.23
CA THR A 117 -0.30 -13.31 -1.04
C THR A 117 0.77 -12.26 -0.76
N ILE A 118 0.66 -11.12 -1.44
CA ILE A 118 1.38 -9.90 -1.12
C ILE A 118 0.45 -9.02 -0.30
N ILE A 119 0.89 -8.66 0.91
CA ILE A 119 0.18 -7.76 1.82
C ILE A 119 1.02 -6.52 2.08
N GLY A 120 0.38 -5.36 2.15
CA GLY A 120 1.11 -4.13 2.40
C GLY A 120 0.21 -2.92 2.61
N HIS A 121 0.87 -1.79 2.81
CA HIS A 121 0.21 -0.48 2.91
C HIS A 121 1.05 0.61 2.26
N GLN A 122 0.42 1.74 1.98
CA GLN A 122 1.13 2.96 1.60
C GLN A 122 1.86 3.53 2.83
N THR A 123 3.15 3.83 2.69
CA THR A 123 3.90 4.55 3.72
C THR A 123 3.57 6.04 3.61
N TYR A 124 2.96 6.61 4.64
CA TYR A 124 2.62 8.02 4.67
C TYR A 124 3.83 8.87 5.01
N PRO A 125 4.02 10.03 4.34
CA PRO A 125 5.19 10.87 4.52
C PRO A 125 5.13 11.72 5.79
N GLY A 126 6.32 12.06 6.32
CA GLY A 126 6.47 13.00 7.43
C GLY A 126 6.36 12.36 8.82
N GLU A 127 7.05 12.97 9.79
CA GLU A 127 7.08 12.47 11.16
C GLU A 127 5.69 12.48 11.83
N SER A 128 4.83 13.43 11.47
CA SER A 128 3.46 13.51 11.98
C SER A 128 2.60 12.28 11.62
N MET A 129 2.94 11.56 10.54
CA MET A 129 2.24 10.36 10.11
C MET A 129 2.85 9.05 10.61
N GLN A 130 3.97 9.10 11.35
CA GLN A 130 4.61 7.90 11.87
C GLN A 130 3.66 7.03 12.73
N PRO A 131 2.80 7.58 13.61
CA PRO A 131 1.84 6.75 14.36
C PRO A 131 0.87 5.96 13.48
N ALA A 132 0.53 6.46 12.29
CA ALA A 132 -0.31 5.74 11.34
C ALA A 132 0.46 4.63 10.63
N ASN A 133 1.71 4.88 10.24
CA ASN A 133 2.59 3.86 9.67
C ASN A 133 2.84 2.73 10.67
N ASP A 134 3.16 3.06 11.93
CA ASP A 134 3.39 2.08 13.00
C ASP A 134 2.15 1.20 13.25
N LEU A 135 0.95 1.79 13.23
CA LEU A 135 -0.30 1.05 13.36
C LEU A 135 -0.48 0.03 12.22
N LEU A 136 -0.21 0.43 10.98
CA LEU A 136 -0.35 -0.43 9.82
C LEU A 136 0.68 -1.55 9.81
N ASP A 137 1.92 -1.24 10.17
CA ASP A 137 2.99 -2.23 10.34
C ASP A 137 2.64 -3.26 11.43
N GLU A 138 2.06 -2.82 12.55
CA GLU A 138 1.64 -3.70 13.66
C GLU A 138 0.51 -4.64 13.23
N ILE A 139 -0.50 -4.13 12.50
CA ILE A 139 -1.58 -4.98 11.97
C ILE A 139 -1.03 -6.06 11.04
N ILE A 140 -0.14 -5.68 10.11
CA ILE A 140 0.49 -6.63 9.18
C ILE A 140 1.33 -7.65 9.96
N ALA A 141 2.12 -7.21 10.93
CA ALA A 141 2.91 -8.12 11.75
C ALA A 141 2.04 -9.13 12.52
N ASN A 142 0.90 -8.70 13.06
CA ASN A 142 -0.04 -9.59 13.76
C ASN A 142 -0.73 -10.57 12.80
N ALA A 143 -1.06 -10.14 11.59
CA ALA A 143 -1.72 -10.99 10.59
C ALA A 143 -0.78 -12.03 9.95
N THR A 144 0.55 -11.85 10.05
CA THR A 144 1.55 -12.70 9.38
C THR A 144 2.38 -13.58 10.33
N GLN A 145 1.91 -13.77 11.57
CA GLN A 145 2.56 -14.61 12.59
C GLN A 145 2.20 -16.07 12.49
#